data_b405f81897e8c74083aa1b19920d8a50
#
_entry.id   b405f81897e8c74083aa1b19920d8a50
#
_cell.length_a   1.000
_cell.length_b   1.000
_cell.length_c   1.000
_cell.angle_alpha   90.00
_cell.angle_beta   90.00
_cell.angle_gamma   90.00
#
_symmetry.space_group_name_H-M   'P 1'
#
loop_
_entity.id
_entity.type
_entity.pdbx_description
1 polymer ?
#
loop_
_entity_poly.entity_id
_entity_poly.type
_entity_poly.pdbx_seq_one_letter_code
_entity_poly.pdbx_strand_id
1 'polypeptide(L)'
;MLDENDLSREDAAPIDMIENYYAAHGWDHQRHDDEVVATVKGSWTQYELRALWREEDSVLQFLAFPDIRVTDDERRGAIYEAIGLINEQLWIGHFELWSSSGIVLYRHAAVIDGTDGGTLSLENAELLIESAIDECERFYPVFQFVLWGGKTPKEALAASMTETQGEA
;
A
#
# COMPACT_ATOMS: atom_id res chain seq x y z
N MET A 1 -24.19 -14.50 29.64
CA MET A 1 -23.64 -13.17 29.84
C MET A 1 -22.64 -12.93 28.69
N LEU A 2 -23.12 -12.20 27.71
CA LEU A 2 -22.27 -11.85 26.55
C LEU A 2 -21.30 -10.78 27.02
N ASP A 3 -20.02 -11.03 26.77
CA ASP A 3 -18.94 -10.12 27.14
C ASP A 3 -19.15 -8.79 26.41
N GLU A 4 -19.16 -7.67 27.15
CA GLU A 4 -19.28 -6.32 26.55
C GLU A 4 -18.21 -6.07 25.48
N ASN A 5 -17.16 -6.88 25.47
CA ASN A 5 -16.09 -6.83 24.50
C ASN A 5 -16.43 -7.53 23.15
N ASP A 6 -17.46 -8.37 23.16
CA ASP A 6 -17.89 -9.10 21.94
C ASP A 6 -18.87 -8.26 21.10
N LEU A 7 -19.67 -7.41 21.77
CA LEU A 7 -20.59 -6.48 21.09
C LEU A 7 -19.86 -5.32 20.39
N SER A 8 -18.66 -4.97 20.86
CA SER A 8 -17.89 -3.88 20.28
C SER A 8 -17.13 -4.29 18.98
N ARG A 9 -17.04 -5.59 18.68
CA ARG A 9 -16.40 -6.10 17.48
C ARG A 9 -17.33 -6.18 16.27
N GLU A 10 -18.62 -6.36 16.50
CA GLU A 10 -19.62 -6.45 15.43
C GLU A 10 -19.99 -5.08 14.84
N ASP A 11 -19.79 -4.01 15.60
CA ASP A 11 -20.13 -2.65 15.19
C ASP A 11 -18.90 -1.80 14.78
N ALA A 12 -17.70 -2.39 14.79
CA ALA A 12 -16.48 -1.66 14.42
C ALA A 12 -16.44 -1.36 12.92
N ALA A 13 -16.21 -0.11 12.55
CA ALA A 13 -15.99 0.27 11.16
C ALA A 13 -14.71 -0.38 10.60
N PRO A 14 -14.62 -0.65 9.29
CA PRO A 14 -13.43 -1.25 8.69
C PRO A 14 -12.13 -0.52 9.04
N ILE A 15 -12.18 0.80 9.16
CA ILE A 15 -11.01 1.62 9.53
C ILE A 15 -10.50 1.31 10.95
N ASP A 16 -11.39 0.92 11.86
CA ASP A 16 -11.03 0.54 13.22
C ASP A 16 -10.19 -0.74 13.23
N MET A 17 -10.48 -1.68 12.34
CA MET A 17 -9.69 -2.91 12.20
C MET A 17 -8.27 -2.63 11.72
N ILE A 18 -8.11 -1.67 10.81
CA ILE A 18 -6.79 -1.22 10.35
C ILE A 18 -6.01 -0.60 11.52
N GLU A 19 -6.64 0.30 12.27
CA GLU A 19 -6.02 0.92 13.45
C GLU A 19 -5.61 -0.12 14.48
N ASN A 20 -6.48 -1.09 14.77
CA ASN A 20 -6.20 -2.17 15.70
C ASN A 20 -5.00 -3.02 15.26
N TYR A 21 -4.88 -3.28 13.96
CA TYR A 21 -3.73 -3.98 13.39
C TYR A 21 -2.44 -3.21 13.65
N TYR A 22 -2.42 -1.90 13.40
CA TYR A 22 -1.25 -1.05 13.64
C TYR A 22 -0.87 -1.03 15.12
N ALA A 23 -1.86 -0.88 16.00
CA ALA A 23 -1.63 -0.91 17.46
C ALA A 23 -1.06 -2.24 17.93
N ALA A 24 -1.58 -3.35 17.42
CA ALA A 24 -1.12 -4.70 17.77
C ALA A 24 0.34 -4.95 17.33
N HIS A 25 0.77 -4.32 16.25
CA HIS A 25 2.14 -4.42 15.74
C HIS A 25 3.10 -3.38 16.34
N GLY A 26 2.58 -2.48 17.19
CA GLY A 26 3.38 -1.42 17.80
C GLY A 26 3.86 -0.36 16.81
N TRP A 27 3.16 -0.18 15.70
CA TRP A 27 3.51 0.81 14.69
C TRP A 27 3.03 2.20 15.10
N ASP A 28 3.86 3.21 14.87
CA ASP A 28 3.45 4.60 15.02
C ASP A 28 2.30 4.91 14.08
N HIS A 29 1.18 5.37 14.63
CA HIS A 29 0.02 5.70 13.84
C HIS A 29 -0.77 6.86 14.45
N GLN A 30 -1.54 7.54 13.59
CA GLN A 30 -2.44 8.61 13.99
C GLN A 30 -3.79 8.41 13.32
N ARG A 31 -4.85 8.58 14.11
CA ARG A 31 -6.23 8.50 13.64
C ARG A 31 -6.82 9.90 13.53
N HIS A 32 -7.43 10.21 12.39
CA HIS A 32 -8.21 11.41 12.13
C HIS A 32 -9.55 11.01 11.50
N ASP A 33 -10.60 10.94 12.30
CA ASP A 33 -11.95 10.52 11.86
C ASP A 33 -11.92 9.19 11.07
N ASP A 34 -12.10 9.24 9.76
CA ASP A 34 -12.14 8.08 8.87
C ASP A 34 -10.82 7.81 8.16
N GLU A 35 -9.73 8.39 8.65
CA GLU A 35 -8.38 8.18 8.13
C GLU A 35 -7.45 7.73 9.24
N VAL A 36 -6.61 6.75 8.95
CA VAL A 36 -5.51 6.37 9.83
C VAL A 36 -4.21 6.31 9.03
N VAL A 37 -3.19 6.96 9.56
CA VAL A 37 -1.85 7.04 8.96
C VAL A 37 -0.86 6.30 9.85
N ALA A 38 -0.04 5.45 9.25
CA ALA A 38 1.03 4.75 9.96
C ALA A 38 2.35 4.93 9.23
N THR A 39 3.45 4.81 9.97
CA THR A 39 4.80 4.77 9.41
C THR A 39 5.44 3.44 9.75
N VAL A 40 5.95 2.74 8.73
CA VAL A 40 6.54 1.42 8.86
C VAL A 40 7.94 1.44 8.22
N LYS A 41 8.91 0.88 8.93
CA LYS A 41 10.26 0.74 8.40
C LYS A 41 10.35 -0.50 7.50
N GLY A 42 10.64 -0.26 6.22
CA GLY A 42 10.93 -1.32 5.26
C GLY A 42 12.42 -1.56 5.09
N SER A 43 12.78 -2.47 4.18
CA SER A 43 14.18 -2.80 3.88
C SER A 43 14.92 -1.66 3.18
N TRP A 44 14.20 -0.87 2.38
CA TRP A 44 14.78 0.18 1.54
C TRP A 44 14.58 1.59 2.10
N THR A 45 13.40 1.82 2.69
CA THR A 45 13.00 3.12 3.20
C THR A 45 11.87 2.95 4.22
N GLN A 46 11.42 4.07 4.78
CA GLN A 46 10.19 4.09 5.56
C GLN A 46 8.99 4.26 4.62
N TYR A 47 7.95 3.48 4.87
CA TYR A 47 6.69 3.59 4.14
C TYR A 47 5.65 4.31 4.98
N GLU A 48 4.98 5.28 4.38
CA GLU A 48 3.78 5.87 4.97
C GLU A 48 2.57 5.10 4.44
N LEU A 49 1.76 4.60 5.36
CA LEU A 49 0.54 3.88 5.03
C LEU A 49 -0.65 4.75 5.39
N ARG A 50 -1.59 4.90 4.47
CA ARG A 50 -2.84 5.64 4.70
C ARG A 50 -4.02 4.77 4.37
N ALA A 51 -4.94 4.62 5.33
CA ALA A 51 -6.23 3.97 5.11
C ALA A 51 -7.32 5.02 5.25
N LEU A 52 -8.24 5.03 4.29
CA LEU A 52 -9.37 5.96 4.26
C LEU A 52 -10.66 5.16 4.12
N TRP A 53 -11.58 5.38 5.04
CA TRP A 53 -12.92 4.79 4.99
C TRP A 53 -13.93 5.81 4.49
N ARG A 54 -14.71 5.40 3.49
CA ARG A 54 -15.79 6.20 2.95
C ARG A 54 -17.11 5.47 3.14
N GLU A 55 -17.81 5.86 4.19
CA GLU A 55 -19.04 5.19 4.62
C GLU A 55 -20.14 5.23 3.57
N GLU A 56 -20.30 6.36 2.90
CA GLU A 56 -21.33 6.57 1.87
C GLU A 56 -21.25 5.52 0.75
N ASP A 57 -20.06 5.15 0.34
CA ASP A 57 -19.81 4.19 -0.74
C ASP A 57 -19.40 2.81 -0.23
N SER A 58 -19.23 2.65 1.07
CA SER A 58 -18.69 1.43 1.69
C SER A 58 -17.35 1.01 1.10
N VAL A 59 -16.47 1.99 0.86
CA VAL A 59 -15.15 1.76 0.26
C VAL A 59 -14.04 2.03 1.29
N LEU A 60 -13.18 1.07 1.46
CA LEU A 60 -11.91 1.22 2.16
C LEU A 60 -10.80 1.38 1.14
N GLN A 61 -10.15 2.52 1.14
CA GLN A 61 -9.00 2.80 0.27
C GLN A 61 -7.72 2.72 1.07
N PHE A 62 -6.74 1.98 0.55
CA PHE A 62 -5.45 1.79 1.18
C PHE A 62 -4.35 2.31 0.26
N LEU A 63 -3.50 3.20 0.79
CA LEU A 63 -2.39 3.83 0.08
C LEU A 63 -1.09 3.53 0.80
N ALA A 64 -0.04 3.20 0.04
CA ALA A 64 1.31 3.08 0.58
C ALA A 64 2.26 3.98 -0.22
N PHE A 65 3.06 4.76 0.49
CA PHE A 65 3.98 5.73 -0.09
C PHE A 65 5.43 5.29 0.20
N PRO A 66 6.16 4.79 -0.81
CA PRO A 66 7.52 4.31 -0.63
C PRO A 66 8.59 5.42 -0.61
N ASP A 67 8.19 6.66 -0.39
CA ASP A 67 9.08 7.82 -0.35
C ASP A 67 9.90 8.01 -1.65
N ILE A 68 9.22 7.87 -2.78
CA ILE A 68 9.80 8.10 -4.11
C ILE A 68 9.11 9.32 -4.73
N ARG A 69 9.92 10.31 -5.11
CA ARG A 69 9.45 11.50 -5.80
C ARG A 69 10.21 11.70 -7.09
N VAL A 70 9.47 11.84 -8.18
CA VAL A 70 10.03 12.12 -9.51
C VAL A 70 10.04 13.62 -9.71
N THR A 71 11.22 14.24 -9.64
CA THR A 71 11.41 15.68 -9.80
C THR A 71 11.89 16.07 -11.19
N ASP A 72 12.41 15.10 -11.94
CA ASP A 72 12.94 15.29 -13.28
C ASP A 72 11.90 14.89 -14.32
N ASP A 73 11.46 15.84 -15.12
CA ASP A 73 10.49 15.61 -16.20
C ASP A 73 10.98 14.61 -17.26
N GLU A 74 12.30 14.53 -17.47
CA GLU A 74 12.87 13.56 -18.42
C GLU A 74 12.70 12.12 -17.94
N ARG A 75 12.67 11.90 -16.62
CA ARG A 75 12.48 10.57 -16.02
C ARG A 75 11.02 10.18 -15.85
N ARG A 76 10.11 11.13 -15.93
CA ARG A 76 8.68 10.91 -15.71
C ARG A 76 8.11 9.86 -16.67
N GLY A 77 8.43 9.95 -17.96
CA GLY A 77 7.99 8.98 -18.97
C GLY A 77 8.48 7.56 -18.67
N ALA A 78 9.75 7.43 -18.26
CA ALA A 78 10.33 6.14 -17.87
C ALA A 78 9.64 5.55 -16.63
N ILE A 79 9.28 6.38 -15.67
CA ILE A 79 8.55 5.92 -14.48
C ILE A 79 7.13 5.46 -14.86
N TYR A 80 6.42 6.17 -15.73
CA TYR A 80 5.11 5.71 -16.21
C TYR A 80 5.22 4.36 -16.93
N GLU A 81 6.24 4.16 -17.75
CA GLU A 81 6.48 2.87 -18.40
C GLU A 81 6.78 1.77 -17.37
N ALA A 82 7.65 2.05 -16.39
CA ALA A 82 7.96 1.11 -15.31
C ALA A 82 6.70 0.70 -14.54
N ILE A 83 5.87 1.67 -14.18
CA ILE A 83 4.59 1.44 -13.49
C ILE A 83 3.68 0.56 -14.34
N GLY A 84 3.57 0.82 -15.64
CA GLY A 84 2.78 0.00 -16.55
C GLY A 84 3.25 -1.45 -16.58
N LEU A 85 4.55 -1.69 -16.63
CA LEU A 85 5.14 -3.03 -16.63
C LEU A 85 4.97 -3.73 -15.26
N ILE A 86 5.12 -3.01 -14.16
CA ILE A 86 4.91 -3.53 -12.81
C ILE A 86 3.45 -3.95 -12.63
N ASN A 87 2.51 -3.09 -13.02
CA ASN A 87 1.09 -3.33 -12.81
C ASN A 87 0.57 -4.56 -13.57
N GLU A 88 1.22 -4.96 -14.66
CA GLU A 88 0.90 -6.21 -15.36
C GLU A 88 1.11 -7.45 -14.49
N GLN A 89 1.96 -7.36 -13.46
CA GLN A 89 2.30 -8.47 -12.58
C GLN A 89 1.48 -8.50 -11.28
N LEU A 90 0.73 -7.42 -10.97
CA LEU A 90 0.02 -7.30 -9.71
C LEU A 90 -1.35 -7.98 -9.79
N TRP A 91 -1.68 -8.76 -8.76
CA TRP A 91 -2.99 -9.36 -8.57
C TRP A 91 -3.93 -8.46 -7.77
N ILE A 92 -3.38 -7.66 -6.86
CA ILE A 92 -4.13 -6.78 -5.97
C ILE A 92 -3.46 -5.41 -5.99
N GLY A 93 -4.26 -4.36 -6.19
CA GLY A 93 -3.76 -3.01 -6.18
C GLY A 93 -2.93 -2.65 -7.41
N HIS A 94 -2.36 -1.46 -7.39
CA HIS A 94 -1.55 -0.95 -8.48
C HIS A 94 -0.67 0.21 -8.00
N PHE A 95 0.39 0.50 -8.76
CA PHE A 95 1.20 1.69 -8.56
C PHE A 95 0.70 2.85 -9.42
N GLU A 96 0.88 4.07 -8.92
CA GLU A 96 0.55 5.31 -9.60
C GLU A 96 1.68 6.32 -9.47
N LEU A 97 1.70 7.28 -10.37
CA LEU A 97 2.47 8.50 -10.24
C LEU A 97 1.50 9.68 -10.24
N TRP A 98 1.46 10.44 -9.15
CA TRP A 98 0.67 11.66 -9.11
C TRP A 98 1.41 12.77 -9.86
N SER A 99 0.85 13.17 -10.99
CA SER A 99 1.51 14.09 -11.92
C SER A 99 1.81 15.47 -11.31
N SER A 100 0.96 15.96 -10.42
CA SER A 100 1.13 17.27 -9.80
C SER A 100 2.27 17.33 -8.78
N SER A 101 2.50 16.24 -8.05
CA SER A 101 3.49 16.17 -6.97
C SER A 101 4.73 15.34 -7.31
N GLY A 102 4.64 14.49 -8.34
CA GLY A 102 5.70 13.54 -8.67
C GLY A 102 5.82 12.36 -7.70
N ILE A 103 4.85 12.16 -6.82
CA ILE A 103 4.88 11.09 -5.83
C ILE A 103 4.46 9.78 -6.47
N VAL A 104 5.27 8.74 -6.24
CA VAL A 104 4.92 7.35 -6.57
C VAL A 104 4.25 6.71 -5.38
N LEU A 105 3.16 6.00 -5.60
CA LEU A 105 2.41 5.32 -4.55
C LEU A 105 1.81 4.02 -5.05
N TYR A 106 1.49 3.16 -4.08
CA TYR A 106 0.66 1.97 -4.30
C TYR A 106 -0.74 2.26 -3.77
N ARG A 107 -1.77 1.85 -4.51
CA ARG A 107 -3.17 2.02 -4.11
C ARG A 107 -3.95 0.73 -4.30
N HIS A 108 -4.78 0.43 -3.31
CA HIS A 108 -5.80 -0.62 -3.39
C HIS A 108 -7.07 -0.16 -2.71
N ALA A 109 -8.21 -0.43 -3.33
CA ALA A 109 -9.52 -0.12 -2.74
C ALA A 109 -10.38 -1.39 -2.73
N ALA A 110 -11.12 -1.56 -1.64
CA ALA A 110 -12.04 -2.68 -1.47
C ALA A 110 -13.42 -2.17 -1.09
N VAL A 111 -14.45 -2.74 -1.71
CA VAL A 111 -15.83 -2.51 -1.29
C VAL A 111 -16.14 -3.45 -0.12
N ILE A 112 -16.50 -2.88 1.01
CA ILE A 112 -16.89 -3.63 2.20
C ILE A 112 -18.40 -3.51 2.32
N ASP A 113 -19.13 -4.41 1.67
CA ASP A 113 -20.57 -4.32 1.63
C ASP A 113 -21.22 -4.87 2.93
N GLY A 114 -22.49 -4.51 3.13
CA GLY A 114 -23.21 -4.86 4.34
C GLY A 114 -23.74 -6.30 4.39
N THR A 115 -23.44 -7.15 3.39
CA THR A 115 -23.95 -8.54 3.36
C THR A 115 -23.34 -9.40 4.45
N ASP A 116 -22.10 -9.09 4.88
CA ASP A 116 -21.40 -9.73 6.00
C ASP A 116 -21.34 -8.84 7.25
N GLY A 117 -22.33 -7.94 7.42
CA GLY A 117 -22.36 -7.00 8.52
C GLY A 117 -21.50 -5.74 8.35
N GLY A 118 -20.93 -5.51 7.17
CA GLY A 118 -20.12 -4.32 6.88
C GLY A 118 -18.80 -4.27 7.65
N THR A 119 -18.30 -5.41 8.09
CA THR A 119 -17.06 -5.50 8.87
C THR A 119 -15.90 -6.02 8.01
N LEU A 120 -14.70 -5.52 8.32
CA LEU A 120 -13.46 -6.03 7.75
C LEU A 120 -12.90 -7.10 8.70
N SER A 121 -12.67 -8.32 8.20
CA SER A 121 -12.03 -9.36 9.00
C SER A 121 -10.57 -9.02 9.27
N LEU A 122 -10.02 -9.56 10.37
CA LEU A 122 -8.60 -9.39 10.67
C LEU A 122 -7.71 -9.93 9.56
N GLU A 123 -8.08 -11.08 8.97
CA GLU A 123 -7.35 -11.70 7.88
C GLU A 123 -7.34 -10.82 6.62
N ASN A 124 -8.46 -10.20 6.29
CA ASN A 124 -8.53 -9.27 5.16
C ASN A 124 -7.78 -7.97 5.43
N ALA A 125 -7.82 -7.46 6.66
CA ALA A 125 -7.03 -6.30 7.06
C ALA A 125 -5.53 -6.58 6.91
N GLU A 126 -5.08 -7.73 7.40
CA GLU A 126 -3.70 -8.18 7.26
C GLU A 126 -3.30 -8.30 5.79
N LEU A 127 -4.14 -8.92 4.97
CA LEU A 127 -3.88 -9.06 3.53
C LEU A 127 -3.73 -7.70 2.84
N LEU A 128 -4.60 -6.74 3.13
CA LEU A 128 -4.53 -5.39 2.56
C LEU A 128 -3.23 -4.68 2.94
N ILE A 129 -2.86 -4.74 4.21
CA ILE A 129 -1.69 -4.04 4.74
C ILE A 129 -0.40 -4.71 4.27
N GLU A 130 -0.29 -6.02 4.44
CA GLU A 130 0.93 -6.75 4.13
C GLU A 130 1.19 -6.81 2.63
N SER A 131 0.16 -6.95 1.78
CA SER A 131 0.36 -6.92 0.33
C SER A 131 0.85 -5.55 -0.14
N ALA A 132 0.40 -4.46 0.44
CA ALA A 132 0.89 -3.12 0.11
C ALA A 132 2.37 -2.96 0.45
N ILE A 133 2.78 -3.42 1.62
CA ILE A 133 4.17 -3.38 2.06
C ILE A 133 5.04 -4.28 1.17
N ASP A 134 4.60 -5.52 0.93
CA ASP A 134 5.33 -6.49 0.13
C ASP A 134 5.54 -6.01 -1.31
N GLU A 135 4.54 -5.41 -1.92
CA GLU A 135 4.66 -4.89 -3.29
C GLU A 135 5.58 -3.67 -3.33
N CYS A 136 5.54 -2.79 -2.33
CA CYS A 136 6.50 -1.69 -2.22
C CYS A 136 7.93 -2.21 -2.05
N GLU A 137 8.13 -3.21 -1.19
CA GLU A 137 9.44 -3.87 -0.99
C GLU A 137 9.96 -4.51 -2.28
N ARG A 138 9.10 -5.23 -2.97
CA ARG A 138 9.45 -5.97 -4.19
C ARG A 138 9.87 -5.06 -5.34
N PHE A 139 9.16 -3.95 -5.53
CA PHE A 139 9.36 -3.09 -6.70
C PHE A 139 10.15 -1.81 -6.43
N TYR A 140 10.48 -1.51 -5.18
CA TYR A 140 11.33 -0.35 -4.87
C TYR A 140 12.63 -0.33 -5.67
N PRO A 141 13.37 -1.45 -5.81
CA PRO A 141 14.59 -1.48 -6.62
C PRO A 141 14.39 -1.10 -8.08
N VAL A 142 13.23 -1.42 -8.68
CA VAL A 142 12.92 -1.03 -10.06
C VAL A 142 12.93 0.49 -10.20
N PHE A 143 12.27 1.18 -9.29
CA PHE A 143 12.25 2.65 -9.28
C PHE A 143 13.64 3.24 -9.06
N GLN A 144 14.44 2.64 -8.18
CA GLN A 144 15.84 3.05 -7.95
C GLN A 144 16.66 2.95 -9.23
N PHE A 145 16.58 1.83 -9.94
CA PHE A 145 17.33 1.60 -11.16
C PHE A 145 16.94 2.57 -12.28
N VAL A 146 15.66 2.88 -12.40
CA VAL A 146 15.16 3.84 -13.40
C VAL A 146 15.55 5.27 -13.05
N LEU A 147 15.33 5.69 -11.78
CA LEU A 147 15.55 7.08 -11.39
C LEU A 147 17.03 7.42 -11.21
N TRP A 148 17.80 6.52 -10.63
CA TRP A 148 19.18 6.79 -10.21
C TRP A 148 20.22 5.90 -10.88
N GLY A 149 19.81 4.75 -11.39
CA GLY A 149 20.72 3.78 -12.00
C GLY A 149 20.86 3.90 -13.53
N GLY A 150 20.12 4.78 -14.16
CA GLY A 150 20.18 5.00 -15.62
C GLY A 150 19.67 3.83 -16.46
N LYS A 151 18.98 2.87 -15.86
CA LYS A 151 18.43 1.71 -16.58
C LYS A 151 17.10 2.06 -17.25
N THR A 152 16.83 1.38 -18.39
CA THR A 152 15.48 1.43 -18.96
C THR A 152 14.50 0.69 -18.04
N PRO A 153 13.19 0.97 -18.13
CA PRO A 153 12.20 0.24 -17.34
C PRO A 153 12.27 -1.27 -17.47
N LYS A 154 12.46 -1.79 -18.68
CA LYS A 154 12.58 -3.24 -18.92
C LYS A 154 13.85 -3.83 -18.30
N GLU A 155 14.97 -3.14 -18.42
CA GLU A 155 16.23 -3.54 -17.80
C GLU A 155 16.14 -3.53 -16.27
N ALA A 156 15.51 -2.48 -15.72
CA ALA A 156 15.32 -2.34 -14.28
C ALA A 156 14.44 -3.46 -13.71
N LEU A 157 13.35 -3.78 -14.39
CA LEU A 157 12.47 -4.87 -13.97
C LEU A 157 13.18 -6.22 -14.05
N ALA A 158 13.90 -6.50 -15.11
CA ALA A 158 14.67 -7.74 -15.29
C ALA A 158 15.76 -7.88 -14.21
N ALA A 159 16.49 -6.80 -13.90
CA ALA A 159 17.52 -6.80 -12.86
C ALA A 159 16.94 -7.09 -11.47
N SER A 160 15.80 -6.48 -11.14
CA SER A 160 15.10 -6.71 -9.89
C SER A 160 14.65 -8.18 -9.72
N MET A 161 14.15 -8.79 -10.78
CA MET A 161 13.73 -10.20 -10.75
C MET A 161 14.91 -11.17 -10.59
N THR A 162 16.06 -10.83 -11.16
CA THR A 162 17.27 -11.67 -11.06
C THR A 162 17.85 -11.66 -9.65
N GLU A 163 17.83 -10.53 -8.97
CA GLU A 163 18.28 -10.40 -7.58
C GLU A 163 17.42 -11.22 -6.62
N THR A 164 16.09 -11.23 -6.84
CA THR A 164 15.17 -12.02 -6.02
C THR A 164 15.36 -13.54 -6.19
N GLN A 165 15.80 -14.00 -7.33
CA GLN A 165 16.08 -15.41 -7.58
C GLN A 165 17.45 -15.87 -7.03
N GLY A 166 18.37 -14.94 -6.80
CA GLY A 166 19.69 -15.23 -6.27
C GLY A 166 19.75 -15.42 -4.76
N GLU A 167 18.68 -15.14 -4.05
CA GLU A 167 18.57 -15.30 -2.58
C GLU A 167 17.86 -16.59 -2.14
N ALA A 168 17.57 -17.47 -3.07
CA ALA A 168 16.90 -18.74 -2.76
C ALA A 168 17.92 -19.82 -2.33
#